data_0a0b89022907893a2296b31534487c19
#
_entry.id   0a0b89022907893a2296b31534487c19
#
_cell.length_a   1.000
_cell.length_b   1.000
_cell.length_c   1.000
_cell.angle_alpha   90.00
_cell.angle_beta   90.00
_cell.angle_gamma   90.00
#
_symmetry.space_group_name_H-M   'P 1'
#
loop_
_entity.id
_entity.type
_entity.pdbx_description
1 polymer ?
#
loop_
_entity_poly.entity_id
_entity_poly.type
_entity_poly.pdbx_seq_one_letter_code
_entity_poly.pdbx_strand_id
1 'polypeptide(L)'
;TYAGHGAAHAAAPRARHGGIPWSSDARLLVFCFGATGFGYIIPATFLPAMAREIIPDPALFGWAWPVFGLAAAVSTLAAATLLRGFAPRRVWAACHVVMAVGVALPVFWQGLAAILAAALCVGGTFMVITMLSIQEARAVAGDQVVPLTAAMTAAFASGQILGPLAASALLAAGLGFGSGLLAACAVLLLTGLMLLRGGQSA
;
A
#
# COMPACT_ATOMS: atom_id res chain seq x y z
N THR A 1 9.24 -57.20 28.82
CA THR A 1 10.20 -56.68 27.81
C THR A 1 9.49 -55.63 26.99
N TYR A 2 9.61 -54.34 27.40
CA TYR A 2 9.13 -53.20 26.63
C TYR A 2 10.27 -52.70 25.77
N ALA A 3 10.17 -52.88 24.44
CA ALA A 3 11.10 -52.32 23.46
C ALA A 3 10.69 -50.87 23.19
N GLY A 4 11.49 -49.90 23.66
CA GLY A 4 11.30 -48.49 23.35
C GLY A 4 11.64 -48.21 21.90
N HIS A 5 10.64 -47.79 21.13
CA HIS A 5 10.84 -47.19 19.81
C HIS A 5 11.24 -45.72 20.01
N GLY A 6 12.55 -45.47 19.98
CA GLY A 6 13.09 -44.13 19.83
C GLY A 6 12.78 -43.59 18.46
N ALA A 7 11.70 -42.79 18.36
CA ALA A 7 11.42 -41.98 17.18
C ALA A 7 12.53 -40.92 17.08
N ALA A 8 13.47 -41.12 16.15
CA ALA A 8 14.42 -40.12 15.77
C ALA A 8 13.61 -38.89 15.21
N HIS A 9 13.56 -37.82 15.99
CA HIS A 9 13.10 -36.53 15.49
C HIS A 9 14.03 -36.16 14.33
N ALA A 10 13.57 -36.35 13.10
CA ALA A 10 14.20 -35.79 11.93
C ALA A 10 14.25 -34.27 12.15
N ALA A 11 15.42 -33.71 12.34
CA ALA A 11 15.63 -32.27 12.44
C ALA A 11 15.09 -31.63 11.15
N ALA A 12 14.11 -30.78 11.30
CA ALA A 12 13.58 -29.99 10.19
C ALA A 12 14.74 -29.28 9.45
N PRO A 13 14.74 -29.26 8.12
CA PRO A 13 15.83 -28.62 7.38
C PRO A 13 15.97 -27.18 7.89
N ARG A 14 17.14 -26.85 8.42
CA ARG A 14 17.45 -25.46 8.80
C ARG A 14 17.31 -24.61 7.57
N ALA A 15 16.27 -23.75 7.53
CA ALA A 15 16.13 -22.74 6.50
C ALA A 15 17.46 -21.98 6.42
N ARG A 16 18.13 -22.09 5.28
CA ARG A 16 19.33 -21.28 4.99
C ARG A 16 18.89 -19.83 5.10
N HIS A 17 19.34 -19.13 6.13
CA HIS A 17 19.17 -17.69 6.27
C HIS A 17 20.08 -17.02 5.23
N GLY A 18 19.70 -17.11 3.96
CA GLY A 18 20.25 -16.29 2.91
C GLY A 18 19.79 -14.84 3.15
N GLY A 19 20.73 -13.88 3.14
CA GLY A 19 20.39 -12.47 3.25
C GLY A 19 19.51 -12.03 2.10
N ILE A 20 18.81 -10.89 2.26
CA ILE A 20 17.96 -10.31 1.19
C ILE A 20 18.84 -10.06 -0.04
N PRO A 21 18.41 -10.53 -1.24
CA PRO A 21 19.13 -10.18 -2.47
C PRO A 21 18.86 -8.71 -2.80
N TRP A 22 19.68 -7.80 -2.30
CA TRP A 22 19.55 -6.35 -2.52
C TRP A 22 19.88 -5.95 -3.97
N SER A 23 19.15 -6.51 -4.93
CA SER A 23 19.14 -6.05 -6.31
C SER A 23 18.48 -4.64 -6.41
N SER A 24 18.70 -3.97 -7.54
CA SER A 24 18.00 -2.71 -7.81
C SER A 24 16.49 -2.86 -7.77
N ASP A 25 15.98 -3.99 -8.27
CA ASP A 25 14.56 -4.32 -8.23
C ASP A 25 14.05 -4.55 -6.81
N ALA A 26 14.77 -5.31 -5.99
CA ALA A 26 14.37 -5.52 -4.59
C ALA A 26 14.27 -4.20 -3.82
N ARG A 27 15.26 -3.31 -4.00
CA ARG A 27 15.24 -1.97 -3.40
C ARG A 27 14.06 -1.13 -3.90
N LEU A 28 13.78 -1.19 -5.20
CA LEU A 28 12.63 -0.49 -5.80
C LEU A 28 11.31 -0.97 -5.19
N LEU A 29 11.11 -2.30 -5.06
CA LEU A 29 9.89 -2.85 -4.47
C LEU A 29 9.71 -2.44 -3.01
N VAL A 30 10.78 -2.49 -2.20
CA VAL A 30 10.77 -2.05 -0.80
C VAL A 30 10.39 -0.58 -0.70
N PHE A 31 11.00 0.28 -1.52
CA PHE A 31 10.72 1.71 -1.52
C PHE A 31 9.29 2.03 -1.97
N CYS A 32 8.82 1.43 -3.07
CA CYS A 32 7.47 1.67 -3.60
C CYS A 32 6.39 1.15 -2.65
N PHE A 33 6.62 0.03 -1.96
CA PHE A 33 5.66 -0.47 -0.97
C PHE A 33 5.66 0.38 0.31
N GLY A 34 6.81 0.91 0.71
CA GLY A 34 6.91 1.92 1.78
C GLY A 34 6.14 3.20 1.44
N ALA A 35 6.27 3.67 0.20
CA ALA A 35 5.51 4.81 -0.32
C ALA A 35 4.00 4.56 -0.35
N THR A 36 3.55 3.32 -0.64
CA THR A 36 2.14 2.93 -0.52
C THR A 36 1.65 3.12 0.92
N GLY A 37 2.43 2.68 1.92
CA GLY A 37 2.12 2.87 3.35
C GLY A 37 1.98 4.35 3.72
N PHE A 38 2.92 5.17 3.26
CA PHE A 38 2.89 6.62 3.44
C PHE A 38 1.66 7.27 2.80
N GLY A 39 1.37 6.94 1.53
CA GLY A 39 0.26 7.54 0.79
C GLY A 39 -1.10 7.12 1.30
N TYR A 40 -1.25 5.86 1.70
CA TYR A 40 -2.48 5.30 2.24
C TYR A 40 -2.87 5.88 3.60
N ILE A 41 -1.91 6.03 4.52
CA ILE A 41 -2.21 6.37 5.91
C ILE A 41 -2.64 7.83 6.08
N ILE A 42 -2.16 8.74 5.25
CA ILE A 42 -2.46 10.17 5.35
C ILE A 42 -3.96 10.42 5.19
N PRO A 43 -4.65 9.99 4.10
CA PRO A 43 -6.10 10.14 4.03
C PRO A 43 -6.83 9.39 5.14
N ALA A 44 -6.39 8.19 5.52
CA ALA A 44 -7.01 7.43 6.60
C ALA A 44 -6.99 8.16 7.94
N THR A 45 -5.95 8.96 8.19
CA THR A 45 -5.76 9.71 9.44
C THR A 45 -6.42 11.09 9.40
N PHE A 46 -6.28 11.82 8.30
CA PHE A 46 -6.66 13.24 8.24
C PHE A 46 -8.03 13.49 7.61
N LEU A 47 -8.54 12.62 6.72
CA LEU A 47 -9.90 12.78 6.16
C LEU A 47 -10.99 12.82 7.22
N PRO A 48 -10.94 12.02 8.31
CA PRO A 48 -11.91 12.15 9.40
C PRO A 48 -11.91 13.53 10.08
N ALA A 49 -10.74 14.14 10.23
CA ALA A 49 -10.63 15.48 10.83
C ALA A 49 -11.20 16.55 9.89
N MET A 50 -10.83 16.51 8.61
CA MET A 50 -11.37 17.43 7.59
C MET A 50 -12.88 17.29 7.42
N ALA A 51 -13.39 16.06 7.43
CA ALA A 51 -14.81 15.79 7.27
C ALA A 51 -15.66 16.39 8.39
N ARG A 52 -15.19 16.37 9.64
CA ARG A 52 -15.88 16.98 10.78
C ARG A 52 -16.09 18.48 10.64
N GLU A 53 -15.21 19.16 9.91
CA GLU A 53 -15.34 20.60 9.66
C GLU A 53 -16.37 20.91 8.56
N ILE A 54 -16.60 19.97 7.63
CA ILE A 54 -17.41 20.21 6.42
C ILE A 54 -18.78 19.50 6.50
N ILE A 55 -18.87 18.36 7.20
CA ILE A 55 -20.05 17.52 7.28
C ILE A 55 -20.60 17.56 8.72
N PRO A 56 -21.77 18.23 8.94
CA PRO A 56 -22.36 18.36 10.28
C PRO A 56 -22.78 17.01 10.90
N ASP A 57 -23.15 16.03 10.06
CA ASP A 57 -23.61 14.71 10.51
C ASP A 57 -22.48 13.66 10.49
N PRO A 58 -21.99 13.22 11.66
CA PRO A 58 -20.94 12.20 11.73
C PRO A 58 -21.34 10.84 11.13
N ALA A 59 -22.64 10.52 11.08
CA ALA A 59 -23.12 9.26 10.53
C ALA A 59 -22.87 9.17 9.02
N LEU A 60 -22.98 10.29 8.31
CA LEU A 60 -22.72 10.36 6.85
C LEU A 60 -21.24 10.07 6.55
N PHE A 61 -20.33 10.61 7.35
CA PHE A 61 -18.91 10.31 7.19
C PHE A 61 -18.60 8.84 7.50
N GLY A 62 -19.30 8.21 8.44
CA GLY A 62 -19.12 6.81 8.80
C GLY A 62 -19.23 5.84 7.64
N TRP A 63 -19.96 6.21 6.56
CA TRP A 63 -20.09 5.42 5.34
C TRP A 63 -18.79 5.29 4.54
N ALA A 64 -17.80 6.14 4.76
CA ALA A 64 -16.52 6.06 4.08
C ALA A 64 -15.81 4.72 4.33
N TRP A 65 -15.89 4.17 5.54
CA TRP A 65 -15.24 2.90 5.88
C TRP A 65 -15.90 1.67 5.24
N PRO A 66 -17.24 1.48 5.30
CA PRO A 66 -17.91 0.43 4.51
C PRO A 66 -17.63 0.52 3.02
N VAL A 67 -17.64 1.72 2.43
CA VAL A 67 -17.33 1.93 1.00
C VAL A 67 -15.89 1.54 0.70
N PHE A 68 -14.94 1.97 1.51
CA PHE A 68 -13.53 1.56 1.40
C PHE A 68 -13.39 0.02 1.46
N GLY A 69 -13.97 -0.62 2.47
CA GLY A 69 -13.88 -2.07 2.67
C GLY A 69 -14.52 -2.86 1.53
N LEU A 70 -15.69 -2.44 1.05
CA LEU A 70 -16.37 -3.06 -0.08
C LEU A 70 -15.56 -2.89 -1.37
N ALA A 71 -15.02 -1.71 -1.61
CA ALA A 71 -14.14 -1.44 -2.76
C ALA A 71 -12.89 -2.35 -2.72
N ALA A 72 -12.27 -2.52 -1.55
CA ALA A 72 -11.12 -3.40 -1.37
C ALA A 72 -11.48 -4.88 -1.66
N ALA A 73 -12.60 -5.37 -1.17
CA ALA A 73 -13.04 -6.73 -1.40
C ALA A 73 -13.35 -6.98 -2.90
N VAL A 74 -14.17 -6.13 -3.51
CA VAL A 74 -14.57 -6.26 -4.91
C VAL A 74 -13.37 -6.13 -5.84
N SER A 75 -12.49 -5.13 -5.62
CA SER A 75 -11.31 -4.94 -6.47
C SER A 75 -10.33 -6.10 -6.39
N THR A 76 -10.17 -6.72 -5.23
CA THR A 76 -9.29 -7.88 -5.04
C THR A 76 -9.81 -9.09 -5.84
N LEU A 77 -11.12 -9.36 -5.76
CA LEU A 77 -11.74 -10.43 -6.54
C LEU A 77 -11.67 -10.15 -8.05
N ALA A 78 -11.97 -8.92 -8.46
CA ALA A 78 -11.87 -8.51 -9.85
C ALA A 78 -10.42 -8.59 -10.36
N ALA A 79 -9.45 -8.14 -9.60
CA ALA A 79 -8.03 -8.20 -9.96
C ALA A 79 -7.55 -9.64 -10.13
N ALA A 80 -7.96 -10.55 -9.26
CA ALA A 80 -7.58 -11.96 -9.32
C ALA A 80 -8.08 -12.67 -10.61
N THR A 81 -9.13 -12.16 -11.24
CA THR A 81 -9.72 -12.72 -12.46
C THR A 81 -9.34 -11.92 -13.71
N LEU A 82 -9.51 -10.60 -13.68
CA LEU A 82 -9.41 -9.72 -14.85
C LEU A 82 -7.97 -9.32 -15.20
N LEU A 83 -7.05 -9.31 -14.21
CA LEU A 83 -5.70 -8.80 -14.40
C LEU A 83 -4.65 -9.90 -14.65
N ARG A 84 -5.06 -11.15 -14.83
CA ARG A 84 -4.15 -12.31 -15.02
C ARG A 84 -3.22 -12.20 -16.23
N GLY A 85 -3.58 -11.41 -17.24
CA GLY A 85 -2.77 -11.23 -18.46
C GLY A 85 -1.88 -9.97 -18.45
N PHE A 86 -1.95 -9.17 -17.41
CA PHE A 86 -1.21 -7.91 -17.34
C PHE A 86 0.05 -8.06 -16.49
N ALA A 87 1.10 -7.31 -16.85
CA ALA A 87 2.33 -7.25 -16.07
C ALA A 87 2.05 -6.65 -14.68
N PRO A 88 2.35 -7.36 -13.56
CA PRO A 88 1.98 -6.92 -12.21
C PRO A 88 2.51 -5.52 -11.86
N ARG A 89 3.73 -5.17 -12.28
CA ARG A 89 4.32 -3.83 -12.07
C ARG A 89 3.52 -2.72 -12.73
N ARG A 90 3.02 -2.93 -13.97
CA ARG A 90 2.22 -1.93 -14.68
C ARG A 90 0.89 -1.70 -13.98
N VAL A 91 0.26 -2.79 -13.53
CA VAL A 91 -1.00 -2.69 -12.76
C VAL A 91 -0.76 -2.01 -11.41
N TRP A 92 0.33 -2.34 -10.72
CA TRP A 92 0.70 -1.66 -9.48
C TRP A 92 0.94 -0.16 -9.71
N ALA A 93 1.66 0.22 -10.76
CA ALA A 93 1.85 1.62 -11.12
C ALA A 93 0.52 2.33 -11.42
N ALA A 94 -0.39 1.69 -12.16
CA ALA A 94 -1.73 2.24 -12.41
C ALA A 94 -2.53 2.40 -11.11
N CYS A 95 -2.44 1.43 -10.19
CA CYS A 95 -3.06 1.54 -8.86
C CYS A 95 -2.49 2.72 -8.05
N HIS A 96 -1.18 3.01 -8.15
CA HIS A 96 -0.58 4.19 -7.52
C HIS A 96 -1.18 5.49 -8.08
N VAL A 97 -1.39 5.57 -9.39
CA VAL A 97 -2.04 6.74 -10.02
C VAL A 97 -3.47 6.89 -9.54
N VAL A 98 -4.26 5.81 -9.54
CA VAL A 98 -5.66 5.85 -9.06
C VAL A 98 -5.71 6.23 -7.57
N MET A 99 -4.84 5.66 -6.74
CA MET A 99 -4.74 6.01 -5.33
C MET A 99 -4.35 7.48 -5.15
N ALA A 100 -3.37 7.99 -5.91
CA ALA A 100 -2.93 9.37 -5.86
C ALA A 100 -4.08 10.35 -6.20
N VAL A 101 -4.87 10.04 -7.23
CA VAL A 101 -6.08 10.80 -7.57
C VAL A 101 -7.05 10.79 -6.40
N GLY A 102 -7.36 9.62 -5.85
CA GLY A 102 -8.26 9.48 -4.70
C GLY A 102 -7.79 10.29 -3.48
N VAL A 103 -6.49 10.27 -3.19
CA VAL A 103 -5.89 11.03 -2.08
C VAL A 103 -5.97 12.54 -2.30
N ALA A 104 -5.77 13.01 -3.54
CA ALA A 104 -5.80 14.44 -3.88
C ALA A 104 -7.22 15.00 -4.00
N LEU A 105 -8.21 14.17 -4.28
CA LEU A 105 -9.57 14.58 -4.59
C LEU A 105 -10.22 15.50 -3.54
N PRO A 106 -10.11 15.21 -2.21
CA PRO A 106 -10.69 16.07 -1.17
C PRO A 106 -10.08 17.46 -1.06
N VAL A 107 -8.90 17.68 -1.67
CA VAL A 107 -8.26 19.01 -1.69
C VAL A 107 -8.96 19.94 -2.68
N PHE A 108 -9.42 19.39 -3.81
CA PHE A 108 -10.01 20.17 -4.90
C PHE A 108 -11.53 20.11 -4.92
N TRP A 109 -12.11 19.09 -4.31
CA TRP A 109 -13.54 18.89 -4.28
C TRP A 109 -13.98 18.55 -2.84
N GLN A 110 -14.73 19.45 -2.23
CA GLN A 110 -15.19 19.31 -0.85
C GLN A 110 -16.57 18.63 -0.78
N GLY A 111 -16.83 17.93 0.33
CA GLY A 111 -18.11 17.30 0.61
C GLY A 111 -18.07 15.77 0.62
N LEU A 112 -19.22 15.18 0.98
CA LEU A 112 -19.36 13.72 1.14
C LEU A 112 -18.99 12.94 -0.12
N ALA A 113 -19.39 13.43 -1.30
CA ALA A 113 -19.11 12.76 -2.58
C ALA A 113 -17.60 12.62 -2.83
N ALA A 114 -16.81 13.64 -2.51
CA ALA A 114 -15.36 13.59 -2.64
C ALA A 114 -14.73 12.56 -1.67
N ILE A 115 -15.22 12.50 -0.45
CA ILE A 115 -14.76 11.54 0.57
C ILE A 115 -15.09 10.10 0.14
N LEU A 116 -16.30 9.85 -0.36
CA LEU A 116 -16.70 8.53 -0.85
C LEU A 116 -15.90 8.13 -2.10
N ALA A 117 -15.65 9.05 -3.02
CA ALA A 117 -14.81 8.82 -4.19
C ALA A 117 -13.35 8.53 -3.80
N ALA A 118 -12.80 9.26 -2.81
CA ALA A 118 -11.50 8.97 -2.25
C ALA A 118 -11.45 7.57 -1.61
N ALA A 119 -12.47 7.20 -0.83
CA ALA A 119 -12.59 5.88 -0.21
C ALA A 119 -12.65 4.75 -1.26
N LEU A 120 -13.36 4.95 -2.37
CA LEU A 120 -13.41 4.02 -3.50
C LEU A 120 -12.05 3.87 -4.19
N CYS A 121 -11.36 4.98 -4.48
CA CYS A 121 -10.06 4.94 -5.14
C CYS A 121 -8.99 4.28 -4.25
N VAL A 122 -8.92 4.69 -2.98
CA VAL A 122 -7.90 4.18 -2.04
C VAL A 122 -8.21 2.72 -1.68
N GLY A 123 -9.45 2.40 -1.30
CA GLY A 123 -9.89 1.05 -0.98
C GLY A 123 -9.75 0.11 -2.17
N GLY A 124 -10.19 0.54 -3.36
CA GLY A 124 -10.12 -0.25 -4.59
C GLY A 124 -8.72 -0.57 -5.07
N THR A 125 -7.70 0.15 -4.62
CA THR A 125 -6.30 -0.07 -5.03
C THR A 125 -5.44 -0.70 -3.95
N PHE A 126 -5.75 -0.47 -2.69
CA PHE A 126 -4.92 -0.88 -1.55
C PHE A 126 -4.61 -2.39 -1.52
N MET A 127 -5.64 -3.24 -1.56
CA MET A 127 -5.47 -4.69 -1.53
C MET A 127 -4.88 -5.24 -2.84
N VAL A 128 -5.20 -4.63 -3.97
CA VAL A 128 -4.62 -4.99 -5.27
C VAL A 128 -3.12 -4.73 -5.26
N ILE A 129 -2.66 -3.57 -4.77
CA ILE A 129 -1.24 -3.26 -4.61
C ILE A 129 -0.56 -4.29 -3.71
N THR A 130 -1.16 -4.63 -2.58
CA THR A 130 -0.61 -5.62 -1.64
C THR A 130 -0.44 -6.99 -2.32
N MET A 131 -1.45 -7.45 -3.06
CA MET A 131 -1.38 -8.71 -3.80
C MET A 131 -0.27 -8.67 -4.87
N LEU A 132 -0.20 -7.61 -5.66
CA LEU A 132 0.78 -7.47 -6.75
C LEU A 132 2.21 -7.32 -6.21
N SER A 133 2.40 -6.61 -5.10
CA SER A 133 3.71 -6.44 -4.46
C SER A 133 4.30 -7.78 -4.00
N ILE A 134 3.47 -8.69 -3.47
CA ILE A 134 3.91 -10.04 -3.10
C ILE A 134 4.22 -10.88 -4.34
N GLN A 135 3.45 -10.74 -5.42
CA GLN A 135 3.74 -11.44 -6.69
C GLN A 135 5.08 -10.99 -7.27
N GLU A 136 5.35 -9.68 -7.31
CA GLU A 136 6.62 -9.14 -7.76
C GLU A 136 7.78 -9.55 -6.85
N ALA A 137 7.59 -9.57 -5.52
CA ALA A 137 8.60 -10.04 -4.59
C ALA A 137 8.99 -11.52 -4.86
N ARG A 138 8.02 -12.37 -5.19
CA ARG A 138 8.28 -13.76 -5.58
C ARG A 138 9.06 -13.85 -6.89
N ALA A 139 8.72 -13.03 -7.88
CA ALA A 139 9.42 -13.02 -9.17
C ALA A 139 10.87 -12.52 -9.04
N VAL A 140 11.12 -11.53 -8.17
CA VAL A 140 12.46 -10.93 -7.98
C VAL A 140 13.35 -11.77 -7.07
N ALA A 141 12.80 -12.36 -6.01
CA ALA A 141 13.59 -12.97 -4.94
C ALA A 141 13.59 -14.51 -4.95
N GLY A 142 12.70 -15.16 -5.69
CA GLY A 142 12.61 -16.63 -5.71
C GLY A 142 12.52 -17.22 -4.31
N ASP A 143 13.52 -18.05 -3.94
CA ASP A 143 13.59 -18.69 -2.62
C ASP A 143 13.81 -17.70 -1.46
N GLN A 144 14.23 -16.46 -1.76
CA GLN A 144 14.45 -15.38 -0.79
C GLN A 144 13.23 -14.46 -0.66
N VAL A 145 12.04 -14.88 -1.10
CA VAL A 145 10.81 -14.09 -1.04
C VAL A 145 10.42 -13.70 0.39
N VAL A 146 10.62 -14.57 1.36
CA VAL A 146 10.24 -14.31 2.76
C VAL A 146 11.00 -13.12 3.36
N PRO A 147 12.36 -13.06 3.34
CA PRO A 147 13.07 -11.89 3.85
C PRO A 147 12.77 -10.62 3.04
N LEU A 148 12.58 -10.68 1.72
CA LEU A 148 12.21 -9.50 0.92
C LEU A 148 10.82 -8.99 1.31
N THR A 149 9.83 -9.87 1.43
CA THR A 149 8.47 -9.48 1.86
C THR A 149 8.47 -8.90 3.28
N ALA A 150 9.29 -9.43 4.20
CA ALA A 150 9.46 -8.85 5.53
C ALA A 150 10.02 -7.43 5.47
N ALA A 151 11.04 -7.18 4.63
CA ALA A 151 11.59 -5.83 4.44
C ALA A 151 10.56 -4.87 3.81
N MET A 152 9.79 -5.34 2.82
CA MET A 152 8.70 -4.56 2.22
C MET A 152 7.64 -4.20 3.26
N THR A 153 7.23 -5.15 4.10
CA THR A 153 6.25 -4.91 5.18
C THR A 153 6.79 -3.93 6.22
N ALA A 154 8.06 -4.04 6.59
CA ALA A 154 8.72 -3.08 7.49
C ALA A 154 8.76 -1.67 6.88
N ALA A 155 9.07 -1.55 5.58
CA ALA A 155 9.05 -0.28 4.87
C ALA A 155 7.62 0.32 4.81
N PHE A 156 6.61 -0.52 4.55
CA PHE A 156 5.21 -0.11 4.58
C PHE A 156 4.80 0.42 5.96
N ALA A 157 5.13 -0.30 7.04
CA ALA A 157 4.87 0.16 8.41
C ALA A 157 5.62 1.46 8.73
N SER A 158 6.87 1.60 8.28
CA SER A 158 7.63 2.86 8.42
C SER A 158 6.95 4.01 7.67
N GLY A 159 6.43 3.76 6.47
CA GLY A 159 5.63 4.73 5.72
C GLY A 159 4.39 5.18 6.49
N GLN A 160 3.70 4.26 7.13
CA GLN A 160 2.53 4.58 7.95
C GLN A 160 2.86 5.43 9.19
N ILE A 161 4.06 5.31 9.74
CA ILE A 161 4.52 6.18 10.83
C ILE A 161 4.94 7.55 10.29
N LEU A 162 5.70 7.57 9.21
CA LEU A 162 6.22 8.81 8.62
C LEU A 162 5.13 9.67 8.00
N GLY A 163 4.05 9.09 7.48
CA GLY A 163 2.95 9.81 6.84
C GLY A 163 2.30 10.84 7.76
N PRO A 164 1.72 10.44 8.91
CA PRO A 164 1.13 11.38 9.86
C PRO A 164 2.13 12.39 10.43
N LEU A 165 3.38 11.99 10.65
CA LEU A 165 4.44 12.90 11.12
C LEU A 165 4.72 13.99 10.09
N ALA A 166 4.88 13.62 8.81
CA ALA A 166 5.09 14.59 7.74
C ALA A 166 3.88 15.52 7.55
N ALA A 167 2.65 14.96 7.55
CA ALA A 167 1.44 15.75 7.43
C ALA A 167 1.27 16.73 8.62
N SER A 168 1.57 16.28 9.84
CA SER A 168 1.53 17.13 11.04
C SER A 168 2.60 18.24 10.99
N ALA A 169 3.79 17.95 10.50
CA ALA A 169 4.84 18.94 10.32
C ALA A 169 4.44 20.02 9.28
N LEU A 170 3.84 19.62 8.16
CA LEU A 170 3.32 20.55 7.15
C LEU A 170 2.19 21.43 7.71
N LEU A 171 1.31 20.85 8.51
CA LEU A 171 0.24 21.58 9.19
C LEU A 171 0.82 22.61 10.20
N ALA A 172 1.80 22.19 11.01
CA ALA A 172 2.48 23.07 11.96
C ALA A 172 3.24 24.22 11.27
N ALA A 173 3.70 24.00 10.04
CA ALA A 173 4.30 25.03 9.20
C ALA A 173 3.27 25.99 8.56
N GLY A 174 1.97 25.85 8.86
CA GLY A 174 0.90 26.72 8.36
C GLY A 174 0.39 26.38 6.95
N LEU A 175 0.76 25.24 6.39
CA LEU A 175 0.40 24.86 5.02
C LEU A 175 -0.99 24.23 4.87
N GLY A 176 -1.71 24.04 5.98
CA GLY A 176 -3.06 23.47 5.99
C GLY A 176 -3.13 21.94 5.75
N PHE A 177 -4.29 21.34 5.98
CA PHE A 177 -4.52 19.89 5.87
C PHE A 177 -4.28 19.33 4.45
N GLY A 178 -4.60 20.10 3.42
CA GLY A 178 -4.43 19.70 2.03
C GLY A 178 -2.99 19.42 1.62
N SER A 179 -2.02 20.06 2.27
CA SER A 179 -0.60 19.89 1.95
C SER A 179 -0.10 18.46 2.19
N GLY A 180 -0.55 17.81 3.26
CA GLY A 180 -0.24 16.40 3.53
C GLY A 180 -0.79 15.46 2.47
N LEU A 181 -2.04 15.69 2.01
CA LEU A 181 -2.66 14.91 0.94
C LEU A 181 -1.93 15.12 -0.40
N LEU A 182 -1.53 16.34 -0.72
CA LEU A 182 -0.76 16.62 -1.94
C LEU A 182 0.64 16.01 -1.90
N ALA A 183 1.30 16.02 -0.74
CA ALA A 183 2.58 15.33 -0.55
C ALA A 183 2.43 13.81 -0.77
N ALA A 184 1.39 13.20 -0.22
CA ALA A 184 1.08 11.79 -0.45
C ALA A 184 0.81 11.50 -1.95
N CYS A 185 0.03 12.34 -2.61
CA CYS A 185 -0.23 12.26 -4.04
C CYS A 185 1.07 12.30 -4.85
N ALA A 186 1.95 13.25 -4.57
CA ALA A 186 3.24 13.39 -5.27
C ALA A 186 4.12 12.16 -5.09
N VAL A 187 4.23 11.62 -3.87
CA VAL A 187 5.00 10.40 -3.56
C VAL A 187 4.44 9.19 -4.33
N LEU A 188 3.12 9.01 -4.36
CA LEU A 188 2.47 7.91 -5.08
C LEU A 188 2.68 8.02 -6.60
N LEU A 189 2.55 9.22 -7.19
CA LEU A 189 2.81 9.43 -8.61
C LEU A 189 4.27 9.16 -8.97
N LEU A 190 5.21 9.66 -8.17
CA LEU A 190 6.63 9.45 -8.38
C LEU A 190 6.98 7.96 -8.34
N THR A 191 6.49 7.25 -7.34
CA THR A 191 6.76 5.80 -7.21
C THR A 191 6.03 4.98 -8.27
N GLY A 192 4.86 5.40 -8.72
CA GLY A 192 4.19 4.82 -9.89
C GLY A 192 5.04 4.94 -11.16
N LEU A 193 5.65 6.10 -11.40
CA LEU A 193 6.58 6.31 -12.52
C LEU A 193 7.86 5.45 -12.38
N MET A 194 8.40 5.32 -11.16
CA MET A 194 9.56 4.47 -10.90
C MET A 194 9.29 2.99 -11.22
N LEU A 195 8.09 2.49 -10.86
CA LEU A 195 7.66 1.12 -11.19
C LEU A 195 7.60 0.88 -12.70
N LEU A 196 7.13 1.86 -13.48
CA LEU A 196 7.06 1.75 -14.94
C LEU A 196 8.45 1.69 -15.59
N ARG A 197 9.43 2.45 -15.05
CA ARG A 197 10.81 2.50 -15.58
C ARG A 197 11.62 1.27 -15.18
N GLY A 198 11.46 0.77 -13.96
CA GLY A 198 12.22 -0.39 -13.46
C GLY A 198 11.91 -1.71 -14.18
N GLY A 199 10.76 -1.83 -14.86
CA GLY A 199 10.40 -3.02 -15.64
C GLY A 199 10.97 -3.07 -17.07
N GLN A 200 11.76 -2.08 -17.49
CA GLN A 200 12.31 -2.02 -18.85
C GLN A 200 13.77 -2.51 -18.95
N SER A 201 14.36 -2.95 -17.85
CA SER A 201 15.77 -3.33 -17.76
C SER A 201 15.99 -4.86 -17.67
N ALA A 202 14.97 -5.68 -17.94
CA ALA A 202 15.03 -7.14 -17.92
C ALA A 202 14.76 -7.73 -19.31
#